data_db29960350c123b9db764afd30f45df9
#
_entry.id   db29960350c123b9db764afd30f45df9
#
_cell.length_a   1.000
_cell.length_b   1.000
_cell.length_c   1.000
_cell.angle_alpha   90.00
_cell.angle_beta   90.00
_cell.angle_gamma   90.00
#
_symmetry.space_group_name_H-M   'P 1'
#
loop_
_entity.id
_entity.type
_entity.pdbx_description
1 polymer ?
#
loop_
_entity_poly.entity_id
_entity_poly.type
_entity_poly.pdbx_seq_one_letter_code
_entity_poly.pdbx_strand_id
1 'polypeptide(L)'
;MAAEAVDKIKKDINDEKTRRSNLTRANLEKSYLELESNDFDSGMRIKFAADLAESNEISYHYELIIKDWELNLNLHLENGFYKHDREGIVLLFGKLDENIDEKVKVYTNYLLAKALSQLKHREFYLPFCNKACDILVSLLDTNDDNLRCKVIVAIGFIGASNEIELLAHQLLYDEEALCRAWSASSLMQMMFHRVKIEELQERTKLSFLEGISSEMDLYTSGIMIEAAQTIFGKRWISSSAVESEEPAAIEKARKSAVRFLRK
;
A
#
# COMPACT_ATOMS: atom_id res chain seq x y z
N MET A 1 -32.71 -15.89 -24.35
CA MET A 1 -32.90 -14.87 -23.28
C MET A 1 -31.65 -14.73 -22.37
N ALA A 2 -31.21 -15.76 -21.59
CA ALA A 2 -30.04 -15.60 -20.72
C ALA A 2 -28.74 -15.42 -21.49
N ALA A 3 -28.48 -16.17 -22.55
CA ALA A 3 -27.28 -16.05 -23.38
C ALA A 3 -27.21 -14.69 -24.09
N GLU A 4 -28.29 -14.23 -24.67
CA GLU A 4 -28.37 -12.91 -25.31
C GLU A 4 -28.12 -11.74 -24.32
N ALA A 5 -28.62 -11.86 -23.07
CA ALA A 5 -28.35 -10.88 -22.04
C ALA A 5 -26.85 -10.85 -21.66
N VAL A 6 -26.20 -12.01 -21.55
CA VAL A 6 -24.77 -12.13 -21.28
C VAL A 6 -23.94 -11.54 -22.44
N ASP A 7 -24.31 -11.82 -23.69
CA ASP A 7 -23.59 -11.30 -24.86
C ASP A 7 -23.76 -9.78 -25.00
N LYS A 8 -24.92 -9.24 -24.67
CA LYS A 8 -25.14 -7.80 -24.60
C LYS A 8 -24.27 -7.15 -23.54
N ILE A 9 -24.21 -7.70 -22.32
CA ILE A 9 -23.37 -7.17 -21.22
C ILE A 9 -21.89 -7.20 -21.63
N LYS A 10 -21.42 -8.29 -22.24
CA LYS A 10 -20.02 -8.38 -22.72
C LYS A 10 -19.72 -7.32 -23.78
N LYS A 11 -20.66 -7.07 -24.69
CA LYS A 11 -20.51 -6.02 -25.70
C LYS A 11 -20.44 -4.65 -25.05
N ASP A 12 -21.38 -4.31 -24.14
CA ASP A 12 -21.41 -3.03 -23.45
C ASP A 12 -20.10 -2.77 -22.68
N ILE A 13 -19.57 -3.80 -21.99
CA ILE A 13 -18.28 -3.72 -21.28
C ILE A 13 -17.13 -3.45 -22.28
N ASN A 14 -17.09 -4.12 -23.40
CA ASN A 14 -16.04 -3.96 -24.41
C ASN A 14 -16.11 -2.58 -25.08
N ASP A 15 -17.31 -2.10 -25.39
CA ASP A 15 -17.55 -0.78 -25.96
C ASP A 15 -17.10 0.32 -25.00
N GLU A 16 -17.39 0.17 -23.69
CA GLU A 16 -16.96 1.11 -22.67
C GLU A 16 -15.42 1.08 -22.47
N LYS A 17 -14.81 -0.09 -22.47
CA LYS A 17 -13.35 -0.21 -22.43
C LYS A 17 -12.69 0.46 -23.64
N THR A 18 -13.25 0.28 -24.82
CA THR A 18 -12.77 0.93 -26.05
C THR A 18 -12.95 2.45 -25.95
N ARG A 19 -14.08 2.94 -25.44
CA ARG A 19 -14.30 4.36 -25.19
C ARG A 19 -13.20 4.95 -24.30
N ARG A 20 -12.92 4.29 -23.17
CA ARG A 20 -11.94 4.76 -22.18
C ARG A 20 -10.52 4.77 -22.74
N SER A 21 -10.12 3.72 -23.46
CA SER A 21 -8.78 3.66 -24.07
C SER A 21 -8.54 4.74 -25.11
N ASN A 22 -9.60 5.30 -25.72
CA ASN A 22 -9.54 6.38 -26.70
C ASN A 22 -9.63 7.78 -26.08
N LEU A 23 -9.76 7.90 -24.76
CA LEU A 23 -9.73 9.21 -24.10
C LEU A 23 -8.35 9.86 -24.26
N THR A 24 -8.34 11.09 -24.74
CA THR A 24 -7.13 11.88 -24.85
C THR A 24 -6.89 12.68 -23.57
N ARG A 25 -5.66 13.14 -23.38
CA ARG A 25 -5.30 14.05 -22.28
C ARG A 25 -6.28 15.23 -22.19
N ALA A 26 -6.60 15.88 -23.31
CA ALA A 26 -7.54 17.01 -23.33
C ALA A 26 -8.96 16.64 -22.82
N ASN A 27 -9.44 15.42 -23.13
CA ASN A 27 -10.71 14.93 -22.60
C ASN A 27 -10.65 14.77 -21.08
N LEU A 28 -9.57 14.18 -20.59
CA LEU A 28 -9.36 13.93 -19.16
C LEU A 28 -9.13 15.22 -18.37
N GLU A 29 -8.38 16.19 -18.92
CA GLU A 29 -8.21 17.53 -18.34
C GLU A 29 -9.56 18.23 -18.17
N LYS A 30 -10.40 18.20 -19.22
CA LYS A 30 -11.75 18.76 -19.13
C LYS A 30 -12.56 18.09 -18.03
N SER A 31 -12.57 16.76 -17.96
CA SER A 31 -13.27 16.02 -16.92
C SER A 31 -12.73 16.29 -15.52
N TYR A 32 -11.43 16.51 -15.38
CA TYR A 32 -10.80 16.90 -14.10
C TYR A 32 -11.26 18.30 -13.65
N LEU A 33 -11.31 19.27 -14.56
CA LEU A 33 -11.81 20.62 -14.26
C LEU A 33 -13.30 20.60 -13.89
N GLU A 34 -14.10 19.77 -14.54
CA GLU A 34 -15.50 19.55 -14.18
C GLU A 34 -15.62 18.93 -12.78
N LEU A 35 -14.77 17.97 -12.45
CA LEU A 35 -14.71 17.34 -11.12
C LEU A 35 -14.32 18.35 -10.03
N GLU A 36 -13.30 19.15 -10.28
CA GLU A 36 -12.83 20.21 -9.39
C GLU A 36 -13.93 21.28 -9.16
N SER A 37 -14.63 21.71 -10.22
CA SER A 37 -15.72 22.70 -10.15
C SER A 37 -16.97 22.18 -9.39
N ASN A 38 -17.10 20.87 -9.23
CA ASN A 38 -18.16 20.21 -8.47
C ASN A 38 -17.68 19.70 -7.11
N ASP A 39 -16.65 20.30 -6.55
CA ASP A 39 -16.09 19.98 -5.23
C ASP A 39 -15.76 18.47 -5.05
N PHE A 40 -15.22 17.87 -6.11
CA PHE A 40 -14.84 16.47 -6.16
C PHE A 40 -15.99 15.49 -5.80
N ASP A 41 -17.19 15.72 -6.32
CA ASP A 41 -18.36 14.83 -6.13
C ASP A 41 -17.99 13.35 -6.27
N SER A 42 -18.48 12.53 -5.35
CA SER A 42 -18.07 11.13 -5.24
C SER A 42 -18.41 10.28 -6.48
N GLY A 43 -19.56 10.52 -7.11
CA GLY A 43 -20.00 9.81 -8.31
C GLY A 43 -19.13 10.18 -9.51
N MET A 44 -18.86 11.48 -9.68
CA MET A 44 -17.99 11.99 -10.73
C MET A 44 -16.55 11.50 -10.53
N ARG A 45 -16.06 11.47 -9.29
CA ARG A 45 -14.72 10.96 -8.93
C ARG A 45 -14.54 9.50 -9.32
N ILE A 46 -15.50 8.62 -8.98
CA ILE A 46 -15.44 7.20 -9.34
C ILE A 46 -15.38 7.01 -10.86
N LYS A 47 -16.21 7.75 -11.60
CA LYS A 47 -16.20 7.71 -13.08
C LYS A 47 -14.86 8.20 -13.63
N PHE A 48 -14.37 9.33 -13.15
CA PHE A 48 -13.10 9.91 -13.59
C PHE A 48 -11.92 8.97 -13.31
N ALA A 49 -11.85 8.40 -12.10
CA ALA A 49 -10.80 7.44 -11.74
C ALA A 49 -10.82 6.20 -12.64
N ALA A 50 -12.01 5.71 -13.02
CA ALA A 50 -12.15 4.59 -13.93
C ALA A 50 -11.73 4.94 -15.37
N ASP A 51 -12.11 6.12 -15.86
CA ASP A 51 -11.73 6.65 -17.16
C ASP A 51 -10.21 6.82 -17.27
N LEU A 52 -9.58 7.41 -16.24
CA LEU A 52 -8.15 7.63 -16.14
C LEU A 52 -7.37 6.30 -16.13
N ALA A 53 -7.79 5.37 -15.30
CA ALA A 53 -7.13 4.07 -15.12
C ALA A 53 -7.13 3.17 -16.37
N GLU A 54 -8.10 3.34 -17.28
CA GLU A 54 -8.24 2.55 -18.50
C GLU A 54 -7.87 3.35 -19.77
N SER A 55 -7.47 4.62 -19.63
CA SER A 55 -6.94 5.43 -20.73
C SER A 55 -5.49 5.05 -21.06
N ASN A 56 -5.01 5.50 -22.22
CA ASN A 56 -3.61 5.38 -22.62
C ASN A 56 -2.74 6.55 -22.09
N GLU A 57 -3.32 7.46 -21.29
CA GLU A 57 -2.65 8.67 -20.78
C GLU A 57 -1.93 8.41 -19.44
N ILE A 58 -1.02 7.41 -19.44
CA ILE A 58 -0.34 6.91 -18.24
C ILE A 58 0.43 8.01 -17.52
N SER A 59 1.15 8.87 -18.28
CA SER A 59 1.91 9.99 -17.70
C SER A 59 0.99 11.00 -17.00
N TYR A 60 -0.16 11.30 -17.60
CA TYR A 60 -1.13 12.20 -17.00
C TYR A 60 -1.76 11.60 -15.74
N HIS A 61 -2.04 10.29 -15.75
CA HIS A 61 -2.50 9.59 -14.54
C HIS A 61 -1.49 9.73 -13.39
N TYR A 62 -0.20 9.50 -13.67
CA TYR A 62 0.87 9.69 -12.70
C TYR A 62 0.93 11.15 -12.18
N GLU A 63 0.90 12.14 -13.07
CA GLU A 63 0.92 13.56 -12.71
C GLU A 63 -0.22 13.90 -11.73
N LEU A 64 -1.43 13.40 -12.00
CA LEU A 64 -2.59 13.65 -11.14
C LEU A 64 -2.48 12.92 -9.78
N ILE A 65 -1.90 11.72 -9.71
CA ILE A 65 -1.66 11.04 -8.43
C ILE A 65 -0.69 11.84 -7.57
N ILE A 66 0.40 12.33 -8.14
CA ILE A 66 1.36 13.17 -7.39
C ILE A 66 0.68 14.43 -6.89
N LYS A 67 -0.07 15.13 -7.76
CA LYS A 67 -0.86 16.32 -7.39
C LYS A 67 -1.88 16.02 -6.27
N ASP A 68 -2.60 14.91 -6.36
CA ASP A 68 -3.56 14.47 -5.34
C ASP A 68 -2.90 14.32 -3.96
N TRP A 69 -1.74 13.67 -3.91
CA TRP A 69 -1.00 13.44 -2.67
C TRP A 69 -0.34 14.72 -2.13
N GLU A 70 0.18 15.59 -2.98
CA GLU A 70 0.75 16.88 -2.57
C GLU A 70 -0.28 17.81 -1.97
N LEU A 71 -1.48 17.83 -2.53
CA LEU A 71 -2.60 18.68 -2.12
C LEU A 71 -3.54 18.04 -1.10
N ASN A 72 -3.31 16.75 -0.74
CA ASN A 72 -4.16 15.95 0.15
C ASN A 72 -5.64 15.94 -0.25
N LEU A 73 -5.95 15.83 -1.54
CA LEU A 73 -7.31 15.85 -2.06
C LEU A 73 -8.07 14.54 -1.79
N ASN A 74 -7.36 13.44 -1.51
CA ASN A 74 -7.90 12.11 -1.23
C ASN A 74 -8.80 11.56 -2.36
N LEU A 75 -8.41 11.77 -3.61
CA LEU A 75 -9.14 11.29 -4.78
C LEU A 75 -8.95 9.78 -4.99
N HIS A 76 -7.93 9.20 -4.38
CA HIS A 76 -7.60 7.77 -4.47
C HIS A 76 -7.34 7.28 -5.90
N LEU A 77 -6.76 8.12 -6.74
CA LEU A 77 -6.47 7.82 -8.15
C LEU A 77 -5.47 6.67 -8.30
N GLU A 78 -4.58 6.51 -7.33
CA GLU A 78 -3.56 5.45 -7.31
C GLU A 78 -4.14 4.04 -7.33
N ASN A 79 -5.40 3.85 -6.87
CA ASN A 79 -6.04 2.53 -6.81
C ASN A 79 -6.25 1.89 -8.19
N GLY A 80 -6.29 2.69 -9.25
CA GLY A 80 -6.47 2.22 -10.63
C GLY A 80 -5.18 2.07 -11.42
N PHE A 81 -4.04 2.58 -10.92
CA PHE A 81 -2.80 2.69 -11.71
C PHE A 81 -2.25 1.35 -12.22
N TYR A 82 -2.43 0.26 -11.47
CA TYR A 82 -2.01 -1.09 -11.87
C TYR A 82 -2.62 -1.57 -13.19
N LYS A 83 -3.73 -0.97 -13.65
CA LYS A 83 -4.38 -1.33 -14.92
C LYS A 83 -3.55 -0.96 -16.14
N HIS A 84 -2.59 -0.06 -16.00
CA HIS A 84 -1.61 0.23 -17.05
C HIS A 84 -0.56 -0.88 -17.21
N ASP A 85 -0.66 -1.94 -16.40
CA ASP A 85 0.17 -3.15 -16.49
C ASP A 85 1.67 -2.81 -16.57
N ARG A 86 2.42 -3.50 -17.41
CA ARG A 86 3.86 -3.33 -17.57
C ARG A 86 4.26 -1.91 -17.97
N GLU A 87 3.47 -1.25 -18.82
CA GLU A 87 3.77 0.10 -19.30
C GLU A 87 3.78 1.11 -18.16
N GLY A 88 2.79 1.02 -17.25
CA GLY A 88 2.75 1.84 -16.05
C GLY A 88 3.95 1.61 -15.13
N ILE A 89 4.34 0.35 -14.92
CA ILE A 89 5.50 0.01 -14.10
C ILE A 89 6.81 0.54 -14.71
N VAL A 90 6.99 0.41 -16.04
CA VAL A 90 8.17 0.94 -16.75
C VAL A 90 8.22 2.45 -16.66
N LEU A 91 7.07 3.14 -16.81
CA LEU A 91 7.01 4.59 -16.63
C LEU A 91 7.47 5.00 -15.22
N LEU A 92 6.99 4.32 -14.16
CA LEU A 92 7.40 4.66 -12.78
C LEU A 92 8.89 4.46 -12.54
N PHE A 93 9.50 3.38 -13.07
CA PHE A 93 10.95 3.23 -13.01
C PHE A 93 11.68 4.35 -13.77
N GLY A 94 11.18 4.76 -14.94
CA GLY A 94 11.74 5.89 -15.67
C GLY A 94 11.68 7.19 -14.85
N LYS A 95 10.59 7.42 -14.11
CA LYS A 95 10.47 8.57 -13.19
C LYS A 95 11.45 8.51 -12.03
N LEU A 96 11.75 7.34 -11.51
CA LEU A 96 12.76 7.16 -10.45
C LEU A 96 14.19 7.38 -10.93
N ASP A 97 14.47 7.21 -12.22
CA ASP A 97 15.76 7.47 -12.84
C ASP A 97 15.96 9.00 -13.13
N GLU A 98 14.89 9.82 -13.09
CA GLU A 98 14.96 11.27 -13.20
C GLU A 98 15.55 11.90 -11.91
N ASN A 99 16.10 13.11 -12.02
CA ASN A 99 16.57 13.87 -10.84
C ASN A 99 15.37 14.55 -10.16
N ILE A 100 14.61 13.77 -9.40
CA ILE A 100 13.43 14.21 -8.63
C ILE A 100 13.78 14.36 -7.15
N ASP A 101 13.03 15.21 -6.43
CA ASP A 101 13.21 15.35 -4.99
C ASP A 101 12.84 14.07 -4.22
N GLU A 102 13.30 13.97 -2.96
CA GLU A 102 13.11 12.80 -2.12
C GLU A 102 11.63 12.45 -1.90
N LYS A 103 10.78 13.45 -1.70
CA LYS A 103 9.34 13.25 -1.48
C LYS A 103 8.68 12.60 -2.69
N VAL A 104 8.92 13.15 -3.89
CA VAL A 104 8.39 12.60 -5.14
C VAL A 104 8.96 11.20 -5.38
N LYS A 105 10.23 10.96 -5.03
CA LYS A 105 10.87 9.64 -5.14
C LYS A 105 10.19 8.59 -4.25
N VAL A 106 9.90 8.95 -3.00
CA VAL A 106 9.16 8.06 -2.07
C VAL A 106 7.74 7.83 -2.58
N TYR A 107 7.03 8.87 -3.03
CA TYR A 107 5.68 8.74 -3.58
C TYR A 107 5.64 7.84 -4.80
N THR A 108 6.58 8.02 -5.73
CA THR A 108 6.68 7.19 -6.94
C THR A 108 6.95 5.72 -6.59
N ASN A 109 7.84 5.46 -5.64
CA ASN A 109 8.14 4.10 -5.19
C ASN A 109 6.97 3.46 -4.42
N TYR A 110 6.26 4.23 -3.61
CA TYR A 110 5.03 3.77 -2.96
C TYR A 110 3.96 3.37 -3.99
N LEU A 111 3.74 4.21 -5.03
CA LEU A 111 2.83 3.89 -6.13
C LEU A 111 3.27 2.63 -6.87
N LEU A 112 4.56 2.51 -7.16
CA LEU A 112 5.15 1.34 -7.80
C LEU A 112 4.89 0.06 -6.99
N ALA A 113 5.15 0.08 -5.69
CA ALA A 113 4.92 -1.05 -4.80
C ALA A 113 3.43 -1.43 -4.73
N LYS A 114 2.56 -0.42 -4.60
CA LYS A 114 1.10 -0.62 -4.58
C LYS A 114 0.60 -1.22 -5.90
N ALA A 115 1.05 -0.73 -7.04
CA ALA A 115 0.68 -1.27 -8.34
C ALA A 115 1.20 -2.70 -8.53
N LEU A 116 2.47 -2.97 -8.21
CA LEU A 116 3.05 -4.30 -8.28
C LEU A 116 2.28 -5.31 -7.41
N SER A 117 1.84 -4.93 -6.22
CA SER A 117 1.09 -5.83 -5.33
C SER A 117 -0.18 -6.41 -5.96
N GLN A 118 -0.75 -5.75 -6.97
CA GLN A 118 -1.91 -6.21 -7.74
C GLN A 118 -1.54 -7.08 -8.96
N LEU A 119 -0.25 -7.12 -9.35
CA LEU A 119 0.24 -7.74 -10.58
C LEU A 119 1.01 -9.04 -10.33
N LYS A 120 0.72 -9.75 -9.23
CA LYS A 120 1.44 -10.97 -8.79
C LYS A 120 1.48 -12.09 -9.83
N HIS A 121 0.53 -12.12 -10.73
CA HIS A 121 0.39 -13.14 -11.79
C HIS A 121 1.20 -12.83 -13.05
N ARG A 122 1.90 -11.68 -13.10
CA ARG A 122 2.69 -11.25 -14.25
C ARG A 122 4.12 -11.79 -14.16
N GLU A 123 4.68 -12.19 -15.31
CA GLU A 123 6.06 -12.71 -15.39
C GLU A 123 7.11 -11.70 -14.89
N PHE A 124 6.86 -10.42 -15.11
CA PHE A 124 7.76 -9.34 -14.66
C PHE A 124 7.68 -9.02 -13.17
N TYR A 125 6.71 -9.60 -12.44
CA TYR A 125 6.44 -9.24 -11.04
C TYR A 125 7.67 -9.37 -10.15
N LEU A 126 8.27 -10.55 -10.09
CA LEU A 126 9.40 -10.81 -9.18
C LEU A 126 10.63 -9.93 -9.48
N PRO A 127 11.11 -9.81 -10.73
CA PRO A 127 12.24 -8.93 -11.04
C PRO A 127 11.98 -7.46 -10.69
N PHE A 128 10.77 -6.97 -10.94
CA PHE A 128 10.44 -5.58 -10.64
C PHE A 128 10.25 -5.34 -9.14
N CYS A 129 9.68 -6.29 -8.38
CA CYS A 129 9.64 -6.19 -6.93
C CYS A 129 11.05 -6.12 -6.32
N ASN A 130 11.98 -6.95 -6.76
CA ASN A 130 13.35 -6.92 -6.26
C ASN A 130 14.01 -5.55 -6.52
N LYS A 131 13.95 -5.05 -7.78
CA LYS A 131 14.48 -3.72 -8.12
C LYS A 131 13.84 -2.61 -7.29
N ALA A 132 12.51 -2.65 -7.08
CA ALA A 132 11.80 -1.64 -6.27
C ALA A 132 12.17 -1.73 -4.78
N CYS A 133 12.34 -2.95 -4.23
CA CYS A 133 12.81 -3.14 -2.84
C CYS A 133 14.19 -2.54 -2.61
N ASP A 134 15.15 -2.75 -3.53
CA ASP A 134 16.49 -2.17 -3.42
C ASP A 134 16.43 -0.63 -3.31
N ILE A 135 15.55 0.02 -4.07
CA ILE A 135 15.35 1.47 -4.00
C ILE A 135 14.67 1.84 -2.67
N LEU A 136 13.62 1.12 -2.24
CA LEU A 136 12.92 1.39 -0.99
C LEU A 136 13.85 1.28 0.22
N VAL A 137 14.68 0.25 0.27
CA VAL A 137 15.66 0.08 1.34
C VAL A 137 16.61 1.27 1.41
N SER A 138 17.06 1.81 0.27
CA SER A 138 17.92 3.00 0.22
C SER A 138 17.25 4.30 0.67
N LEU A 139 15.90 4.34 0.71
CA LEU A 139 15.10 5.50 1.13
C LEU A 139 14.65 5.41 2.60
N LEU A 140 14.96 4.31 3.29
CA LEU A 140 14.48 4.10 4.67
C LEU A 140 15.16 5.04 5.68
N ASP A 141 16.37 5.53 5.37
CA ASP A 141 17.12 6.45 6.23
C ASP A 141 16.66 7.92 6.13
N THR A 142 15.51 8.19 5.50
CA THR A 142 14.94 9.55 5.43
C THR A 142 14.63 10.09 6.82
N ASN A 143 14.92 11.39 7.04
CA ASN A 143 14.62 12.09 8.28
C ASN A 143 13.13 12.53 8.39
N ASP A 144 12.37 12.42 7.32
CA ASP A 144 10.93 12.71 7.32
C ASP A 144 10.14 11.47 7.73
N ASP A 145 9.55 11.49 8.92
CA ASP A 145 8.80 10.36 9.49
C ASP A 145 7.63 9.93 8.60
N ASN A 146 6.95 10.87 7.95
CA ASN A 146 5.82 10.55 7.06
C ASN A 146 6.31 9.82 5.79
N LEU A 147 7.45 10.25 5.26
CA LEU A 147 8.07 9.57 4.11
C LEU A 147 8.58 8.19 4.53
N ARG A 148 9.22 8.08 5.68
CA ARG A 148 9.72 6.80 6.22
C ARG A 148 8.57 5.81 6.44
N CYS A 149 7.45 6.24 7.02
CA CYS A 149 6.25 5.41 7.14
C CYS A 149 5.74 4.92 5.77
N LYS A 150 5.75 5.76 4.72
CA LYS A 150 5.37 5.32 3.37
C LYS A 150 6.32 4.28 2.79
N VAL A 151 7.63 4.44 3.02
CA VAL A 151 8.65 3.45 2.61
C VAL A 151 8.41 2.11 3.30
N ILE A 152 8.19 2.12 4.61
CA ILE A 152 7.88 0.93 5.42
C ILE A 152 6.65 0.19 4.86
N VAL A 153 5.55 0.91 4.61
CA VAL A 153 4.33 0.34 4.04
C VAL A 153 4.57 -0.22 2.64
N ALA A 154 5.33 0.48 1.81
CA ALA A 154 5.68 0.02 0.46
C ALA A 154 6.51 -1.29 0.49
N ILE A 155 7.44 -1.43 1.44
CA ILE A 155 8.17 -2.69 1.67
C ILE A 155 7.18 -3.81 2.05
N GLY A 156 6.17 -3.54 2.87
CA GLY A 156 5.13 -4.53 3.21
C GLY A 156 4.38 -5.08 2.00
N PHE A 157 4.17 -4.27 0.94
CA PHE A 157 3.48 -4.70 -0.29
C PHE A 157 4.32 -5.63 -1.18
N ILE A 158 5.64 -5.44 -1.24
CA ILE A 158 6.48 -6.14 -2.23
C ILE A 158 7.74 -6.78 -1.65
N GLY A 159 8.02 -6.58 -0.37
CA GLY A 159 9.16 -7.17 0.32
C GLY A 159 9.12 -8.70 0.32
N ALA A 160 10.28 -9.29 0.45
CA ALA A 160 10.50 -10.73 0.51
C ALA A 160 11.21 -11.11 1.82
N SER A 161 11.74 -12.32 1.91
CA SER A 161 12.43 -12.82 3.10
C SER A 161 13.60 -11.94 3.56
N ASN A 162 14.27 -11.26 2.63
CA ASN A 162 15.43 -10.39 2.96
C ASN A 162 15.04 -9.14 3.75
N GLU A 163 13.81 -8.65 3.61
CA GLU A 163 13.33 -7.43 4.26
C GLU A 163 12.69 -7.68 5.64
N ILE A 164 12.59 -8.95 6.08
CA ILE A 164 11.98 -9.28 7.38
C ILE A 164 12.75 -8.66 8.54
N GLU A 165 14.08 -8.85 8.60
CA GLU A 165 14.91 -8.31 9.69
C GLU A 165 14.93 -6.79 9.68
N LEU A 166 14.91 -6.19 8.48
CA LEU A 166 14.83 -4.74 8.34
C LEU A 166 13.56 -4.19 8.99
N LEU A 167 12.40 -4.74 8.65
CA LEU A 167 11.12 -4.33 9.25
C LEU A 167 11.04 -4.70 10.74
N ALA A 168 11.61 -5.83 11.15
CA ALA A 168 11.69 -6.21 12.55
C ALA A 168 12.57 -5.25 13.37
N HIS A 169 13.63 -4.72 12.77
CA HIS A 169 14.45 -3.69 13.37
C HIS A 169 13.68 -2.36 13.50
N GLN A 170 12.99 -1.92 12.45
CA GLN A 170 12.17 -0.71 12.49
C GLN A 170 11.04 -0.83 13.53
N LEU A 171 10.41 -2.00 13.67
CA LEU A 171 9.40 -2.27 14.70
C LEU A 171 9.92 -2.02 16.13
N LEU A 172 11.20 -2.29 16.37
CA LEU A 172 11.78 -2.16 17.71
C LEU A 172 12.41 -0.78 17.97
N TYR A 173 13.05 -0.20 16.97
CA TYR A 173 14.02 0.87 17.17
C TYR A 173 13.71 2.16 16.41
N ASP A 174 12.68 2.21 15.57
CA ASP A 174 12.28 3.48 14.95
C ASP A 174 11.87 4.47 16.04
N GLU A 175 12.35 5.71 15.97
CA GLU A 175 12.04 6.75 16.94
C GLU A 175 10.56 7.15 16.90
N GLU A 176 9.94 7.09 15.71
CA GLU A 176 8.55 7.45 15.49
C GLU A 176 7.61 6.26 15.77
N ALA A 177 6.65 6.45 16.66
CA ALA A 177 5.71 5.42 17.08
C ALA A 177 4.90 4.83 15.90
N LEU A 178 4.43 5.69 15.00
CA LEU A 178 3.69 5.23 13.81
C LEU A 178 4.55 4.39 12.87
N CYS A 179 5.83 4.70 12.72
CA CYS A 179 6.75 3.88 11.92
C CYS A 179 6.94 2.49 12.54
N ARG A 180 7.01 2.39 13.89
CA ARG A 180 7.02 1.08 14.58
C ARG A 180 5.72 0.31 14.34
N ALA A 181 4.56 0.98 14.43
CA ALA A 181 3.26 0.39 14.15
C ALA A 181 3.16 -0.14 12.72
N TRP A 182 3.53 0.69 11.74
CA TRP A 182 3.49 0.31 10.33
C TRP A 182 4.49 -0.78 9.98
N SER A 183 5.63 -0.87 10.68
CA SER A 183 6.57 -1.97 10.52
C SER A 183 5.95 -3.32 10.93
N ALA A 184 5.22 -3.34 12.05
CA ALA A 184 4.46 -4.52 12.45
C ALA A 184 3.38 -4.91 11.43
N SER A 185 2.62 -3.92 10.96
CA SER A 185 1.60 -4.12 9.91
C SER A 185 2.21 -4.59 8.59
N SER A 186 3.37 -4.06 8.20
CA SER A 186 4.08 -4.45 6.98
C SER A 186 4.61 -5.87 7.04
N LEU A 187 5.15 -6.32 8.18
CA LEU A 187 5.50 -7.72 8.40
C LEU A 187 4.27 -8.63 8.22
N MET A 188 3.12 -8.25 8.75
CA MET A 188 1.87 -8.98 8.53
C MET A 188 1.47 -8.99 7.04
N GLN A 189 1.59 -7.85 6.35
CA GLN A 189 1.23 -7.74 4.94
C GLN A 189 2.07 -8.68 4.04
N MET A 190 3.33 -8.90 4.36
CA MET A 190 4.22 -9.77 3.59
C MET A 190 3.69 -11.20 3.44
N MET A 191 2.90 -11.71 4.43
CA MET A 191 2.29 -13.05 4.34
C MET A 191 1.26 -13.17 3.21
N PHE A 192 0.64 -12.06 2.81
CA PHE A 192 -0.31 -12.04 1.71
C PHE A 192 0.35 -11.87 0.34
N HIS A 193 1.66 -11.64 0.31
CA HIS A 193 2.41 -11.33 -0.89
C HIS A 193 3.51 -12.35 -1.21
N ARG A 194 4.67 -12.27 -0.56
CA ARG A 194 5.88 -12.97 -0.99
C ARG A 194 6.52 -13.86 0.08
N VAL A 195 6.07 -13.80 1.33
CA VAL A 195 6.69 -14.50 2.45
C VAL A 195 5.74 -15.55 3.01
N LYS A 196 6.27 -16.73 3.31
CA LYS A 196 5.50 -17.80 3.95
C LYS A 196 5.25 -17.46 5.43
N ILE A 197 4.07 -17.83 5.92
CA ILE A 197 3.68 -17.53 7.30
C ILE A 197 4.60 -18.19 8.33
N GLU A 198 5.07 -19.40 8.05
CA GLU A 198 5.96 -20.12 8.95
C GLU A 198 7.29 -19.40 9.13
N GLU A 199 7.83 -18.84 8.05
CA GLU A 199 9.05 -18.04 8.06
C GLU A 199 8.87 -16.75 8.86
N LEU A 200 7.75 -16.04 8.67
CA LEU A 200 7.43 -14.85 9.48
C LEU A 200 7.31 -15.21 10.96
N GLN A 201 6.61 -16.29 11.29
CA GLN A 201 6.45 -16.76 12.68
C GLN A 201 7.80 -17.03 13.34
N GLU A 202 8.71 -17.71 12.64
CA GLU A 202 10.03 -18.05 13.15
C GLU A 202 10.90 -16.82 13.38
N ARG A 203 10.98 -15.95 12.36
CA ARG A 203 11.94 -14.83 12.33
C ARG A 203 11.48 -13.59 13.08
N THR A 204 10.16 -13.41 13.30
CA THR A 204 9.63 -12.19 13.94
C THR A 204 9.13 -12.39 15.37
N LYS A 205 9.08 -13.64 15.87
CA LYS A 205 8.52 -13.95 17.18
C LYS A 205 9.15 -13.13 18.32
N LEU A 206 10.49 -13.05 18.33
CA LEU A 206 11.22 -12.31 19.38
C LEU A 206 11.01 -10.80 19.25
N SER A 207 10.99 -10.27 18.05
CA SER A 207 10.77 -8.83 17.81
C SER A 207 9.35 -8.42 18.23
N PHE A 208 8.33 -9.23 17.93
CA PHE A 208 6.97 -8.98 18.42
C PHE A 208 6.88 -9.11 19.94
N LEU A 209 7.57 -10.08 20.55
CA LEU A 209 7.60 -10.21 22.00
C LEU A 209 8.19 -8.98 22.67
N GLU A 210 9.33 -8.51 22.19
CA GLU A 210 10.02 -7.34 22.72
C GLU A 210 9.20 -6.07 22.46
N GLY A 211 8.82 -5.79 21.22
CA GLY A 211 8.05 -4.61 20.85
C GLY A 211 6.73 -4.50 21.62
N ILE A 212 5.91 -5.55 21.65
CA ILE A 212 4.64 -5.55 22.40
C ILE A 212 4.88 -5.37 23.92
N SER A 213 6.00 -5.87 24.46
CA SER A 213 6.30 -5.74 25.89
C SER A 213 6.75 -4.35 26.27
N SER A 214 7.47 -3.64 25.40
CA SER A 214 8.13 -2.34 25.69
C SER A 214 7.37 -1.13 25.15
N GLU A 215 6.48 -1.31 24.16
CA GLU A 215 5.77 -0.18 23.53
C GLU A 215 4.88 0.56 24.53
N MET A 216 5.09 1.89 24.60
CA MET A 216 4.35 2.77 25.52
C MET A 216 3.18 3.48 24.84
N ASP A 217 3.27 3.70 23.53
CA ASP A 217 2.18 4.27 22.76
C ASP A 217 1.04 3.26 22.60
N LEU A 218 -0.17 3.67 22.95
CA LEU A 218 -1.31 2.79 23.06
C LEU A 218 -1.78 2.28 21.70
N TYR A 219 -1.86 3.19 20.72
CA TYR A 219 -2.27 2.86 19.36
C TYR A 219 -1.24 1.93 18.69
N THR A 220 0.03 2.27 18.79
CA THR A 220 1.14 1.45 18.26
C THR A 220 1.14 0.06 18.86
N SER A 221 0.97 -0.05 20.17
CA SER A 221 0.85 -1.35 20.84
C SER A 221 -0.34 -2.15 20.33
N GLY A 222 -1.48 -1.51 20.10
CA GLY A 222 -2.67 -2.13 19.51
C GLY A 222 -2.40 -2.71 18.13
N ILE A 223 -1.78 -1.93 17.25
CA ILE A 223 -1.40 -2.37 15.89
C ILE A 223 -0.38 -3.51 15.92
N MET A 224 0.63 -3.44 16.78
CA MET A 224 1.61 -4.55 16.94
C MET A 224 0.91 -5.85 17.37
N ILE A 225 -0.02 -5.78 18.32
CA ILE A 225 -0.78 -6.94 18.78
C ILE A 225 -1.68 -7.49 17.67
N GLU A 226 -2.33 -6.63 16.90
CA GLU A 226 -3.19 -7.01 15.78
C GLU A 226 -2.40 -7.66 14.65
N ALA A 227 -1.23 -7.15 14.32
CA ALA A 227 -0.32 -7.77 13.36
C ALA A 227 0.17 -9.14 13.84
N ALA A 228 0.64 -9.21 15.09
CA ALA A 228 1.10 -10.45 15.69
C ALA A 228 -0.02 -11.52 15.77
N GLN A 229 -1.24 -11.14 16.19
CA GLN A 229 -2.35 -12.10 16.23
C GLN A 229 -2.65 -12.73 14.87
N THR A 230 -2.52 -11.94 13.81
CA THR A 230 -2.75 -12.43 12.44
C THR A 230 -1.64 -13.38 12.01
N ILE A 231 -0.37 -13.01 12.20
CA ILE A 231 0.79 -13.86 11.86
C ILE A 231 0.76 -15.17 12.65
N PHE A 232 0.46 -15.13 13.95
CA PHE A 232 0.48 -16.32 14.83
C PHE A 232 -0.86 -17.06 14.91
N GLY A 233 -1.86 -16.66 14.12
CA GLY A 233 -3.17 -17.32 14.06
C GLY A 233 -3.92 -17.28 15.40
N LYS A 234 -3.88 -16.15 16.11
CA LYS A 234 -4.52 -15.95 17.42
C LYS A 234 -5.61 -14.87 17.35
N ARG A 235 -6.37 -14.75 18.41
CA ARG A 235 -7.35 -13.70 18.62
C ARG A 235 -7.15 -13.09 20.00
N TRP A 236 -6.58 -11.88 20.05
CA TRP A 236 -6.32 -11.15 21.30
C TRP A 236 -7.08 -9.85 21.39
N ILE A 237 -7.27 -9.16 20.24
CA ILE A 237 -7.89 -7.84 20.18
C ILE A 237 -8.77 -7.74 18.92
N SER A 238 -9.74 -6.84 18.93
CA SER A 238 -10.52 -6.45 17.76
C SER A 238 -9.97 -5.17 17.16
N SER A 239 -10.09 -4.99 15.84
CA SER A 239 -9.67 -3.76 15.15
C SER A 239 -10.39 -2.53 15.72
N SER A 240 -11.68 -2.64 16.07
CA SER A 240 -12.42 -1.54 16.70
C SER A 240 -11.84 -1.08 18.03
N ALA A 241 -11.34 -2.02 18.86
CA ALA A 241 -10.71 -1.66 20.12
C ALA A 241 -9.33 -0.99 19.92
N VAL A 242 -8.62 -1.31 18.83
CA VAL A 242 -7.39 -0.62 18.43
C VAL A 242 -7.71 0.78 17.93
N GLU A 243 -8.65 0.91 16.99
CA GLU A 243 -9.08 2.20 16.41
C GLU A 243 -9.63 3.17 17.46
N SER A 244 -10.33 2.65 18.49
CA SER A 244 -10.85 3.44 19.60
C SER A 244 -9.85 3.62 20.75
N GLU A 245 -8.64 3.09 20.60
CA GLU A 245 -7.58 3.12 21.62
C GLU A 245 -8.05 2.71 23.01
N GLU A 246 -8.81 1.59 23.12
CA GLU A 246 -9.37 1.12 24.40
C GLU A 246 -8.27 0.60 25.34
N PRO A 247 -7.86 1.33 26.40
CA PRO A 247 -6.69 0.96 27.19
C PRO A 247 -6.83 -0.41 27.87
N ALA A 248 -8.01 -0.71 28.42
CA ALA A 248 -8.25 -1.97 29.12
C ALA A 248 -8.20 -3.18 28.17
N ALA A 249 -8.71 -3.02 26.93
CA ALA A 249 -8.69 -4.06 25.92
C ALA A 249 -7.26 -4.31 25.44
N ILE A 250 -6.51 -3.24 25.13
CA ILE A 250 -5.13 -3.31 24.65
C ILE A 250 -4.23 -3.94 25.72
N GLU A 251 -4.32 -3.55 26.98
CA GLU A 251 -3.52 -4.10 28.07
C GLU A 251 -3.84 -5.58 28.33
N LYS A 252 -5.10 -5.98 28.25
CA LYS A 252 -5.50 -7.39 28.35
C LYS A 252 -4.93 -8.21 27.19
N ALA A 253 -4.98 -7.68 25.99
CA ALA A 253 -4.44 -8.30 24.79
C ALA A 253 -2.91 -8.41 24.85
N ARG A 254 -2.21 -7.33 25.30
CA ARG A 254 -0.76 -7.32 25.56
C ARG A 254 -0.32 -8.47 26.45
N LYS A 255 -0.97 -8.64 27.62
CA LYS A 255 -0.68 -9.74 28.54
C LYS A 255 -0.86 -11.12 27.90
N SER A 256 -1.87 -11.26 27.04
CA SER A 256 -2.17 -12.53 26.36
C SER A 256 -1.15 -12.83 25.26
N ALA A 257 -0.79 -11.83 24.45
CA ALA A 257 0.19 -11.91 23.39
C ALA A 257 1.58 -12.24 23.95
N VAL A 258 2.05 -11.49 24.94
CA VAL A 258 3.34 -11.71 25.62
C VAL A 258 3.44 -13.11 26.22
N ARG A 259 2.37 -13.58 26.90
CA ARG A 259 2.32 -14.95 27.44
C ARG A 259 2.44 -16.02 26.35
N PHE A 260 1.84 -15.79 25.19
CA PHE A 260 1.91 -16.74 24.08
C PHE A 260 3.31 -16.72 23.43
N LEU A 261 3.85 -15.54 23.15
CA LEU A 261 5.13 -15.37 22.43
C LEU A 261 6.33 -15.85 23.27
N ARG A 262 6.22 -15.89 24.59
CA ARG A 262 7.26 -16.43 25.51
C ARG A 262 7.39 -17.97 25.49
N LYS A 263 6.39 -18.69 24.98
CA LYS A 263 6.41 -20.14 24.88
C LYS A 263 7.15 -20.62 23.65
#